data_7e2c6000833c9c9161942c2593421e17
#
_entry.id   7e2c6000833c9c9161942c2593421e17
#
_cell.length_a   1.000
_cell.length_b   1.000
_cell.length_c   1.000
_cell.angle_alpha   90.00
_cell.angle_beta   90.00
_cell.angle_gamma   90.00
#
_symmetry.space_group_name_H-M   'P 1'
#
loop_
_entity.id
_entity.type
_entity.pdbx_description
1 polymer ?
#
loop_
_entity_poly.entity_id
_entity_poly.type
_entity_poly.pdbx_seq_one_letter_code
_entity_poly.pdbx_strand_id
1 'polypeptide(L)'
;LDFTIGAPRSEPKSLTDAVGRLLSANEVSSCFSCHATGAISGSQLRLEKFTHGVHCETCHGPGGPHVAAVKAGESPAQSIYNPGLLSGDELTQQFCASCHRGAEEFALLQSMEINNVRFQPYRIFHSKCYSDDRNISCTACHNPHEPLREDAAYYDKRCLECHSLRNKTAKAGDGKSCPVADKDCTSCHMPKIEIKAAHFKFTDHYIRVVKPGEKFPN
;
A
#
# COMPACT_ATOMS: atom_id res chain seq x y z
N LEU A 1 4.13 -14.67 -18.06
CA LEU A 1 2.88 -14.01 -18.50
C LEU A 1 1.83 -14.27 -17.44
N ASP A 2 1.20 -13.21 -16.98
CA ASP A 2 0.19 -13.28 -15.94
C ASP A 2 -1.18 -12.88 -16.49
N PHE A 3 -2.25 -13.43 -15.88
CA PHE A 3 -3.61 -13.13 -16.30
C PHE A 3 -4.06 -11.80 -15.68
N THR A 4 -4.68 -10.97 -16.49
CA THR A 4 -5.34 -9.74 -16.03
C THR A 4 -6.80 -10.01 -15.66
N ILE A 5 -7.45 -9.03 -15.04
CA ILE A 5 -8.89 -9.11 -14.70
C ILE A 5 -9.77 -9.41 -15.93
N GLY A 6 -9.36 -8.97 -17.11
CA GLY A 6 -10.05 -9.24 -18.38
C GLY A 6 -9.73 -10.58 -19.02
N ALA A 7 -8.77 -11.34 -18.48
CA ALA A 7 -8.34 -12.59 -19.09
C ALA A 7 -9.43 -13.67 -19.02
N PRO A 8 -9.47 -14.59 -20.01
CA PRO A 8 -10.37 -15.73 -19.94
C PRO A 8 -10.01 -16.65 -18.77
N ARG A 9 -11.02 -17.30 -18.19
CA ARG A 9 -10.82 -18.25 -17.07
C ARG A 9 -10.37 -19.64 -17.52
N SER A 10 -10.30 -19.86 -18.83
CA SER A 10 -9.87 -21.10 -19.48
C SER A 10 -8.75 -20.81 -20.47
N GLU A 11 -8.03 -21.82 -20.90
CA GLU A 11 -7.00 -21.69 -21.92
C GLU A 11 -7.56 -21.00 -23.18
N PRO A 12 -6.95 -19.88 -23.62
CA PRO A 12 -7.45 -19.13 -24.77
C PRO A 12 -7.25 -19.93 -26.08
N LYS A 13 -8.26 -19.92 -26.95
CA LYS A 13 -8.26 -20.64 -28.21
C LYS A 13 -7.69 -19.82 -29.35
N SER A 14 -7.49 -18.53 -29.16
CA SER A 14 -6.96 -17.60 -30.17
C SER A 14 -6.21 -16.45 -29.50
N LEU A 15 -5.42 -15.71 -30.27
CA LEU A 15 -4.75 -14.51 -29.77
C LEU A 15 -5.74 -13.45 -29.34
N THR A 16 -6.85 -13.29 -30.02
CA THR A 16 -7.93 -12.35 -29.64
C THR A 16 -8.57 -12.75 -28.32
N ASP A 17 -8.77 -14.05 -28.09
CA ASP A 17 -9.32 -14.58 -26.87
C ASP A 17 -8.33 -14.39 -25.68
N ALA A 18 -7.02 -14.53 -25.95
CA ALA A 18 -5.96 -14.30 -24.97
C ALA A 18 -5.87 -12.84 -24.50
N VAL A 19 -6.26 -11.88 -25.32
CA VAL A 19 -6.36 -10.45 -24.91
C VAL A 19 -7.42 -10.25 -23.82
N GLY A 20 -8.43 -11.11 -23.76
CA GLY A 20 -9.50 -11.07 -22.80
C GLY A 20 -10.71 -10.24 -23.27
N ARG A 21 -11.59 -9.93 -22.36
CA ARG A 21 -12.83 -9.18 -22.65
C ARG A 21 -12.61 -7.67 -22.68
N LEU A 22 -13.46 -6.97 -23.38
CA LEU A 22 -13.54 -5.52 -23.27
C LEU A 22 -14.01 -5.12 -21.85
N LEU A 23 -13.34 -4.14 -21.29
CA LEU A 23 -13.72 -3.56 -20.01
C LEU A 23 -14.70 -2.40 -20.23
N SER A 24 -15.64 -2.23 -19.32
CA SER A 24 -16.50 -1.05 -19.28
C SER A 24 -15.70 0.20 -18.90
N ALA A 25 -16.22 1.39 -19.20
CA ALA A 25 -15.58 2.65 -18.85
C ALA A 25 -15.33 2.77 -17.33
N ASN A 26 -16.25 2.27 -16.50
CA ASN A 26 -16.07 2.27 -15.04
C ASN A 26 -14.94 1.34 -14.59
N GLU A 27 -14.80 0.16 -15.18
CA GLU A 27 -13.69 -0.75 -14.86
C GLU A 27 -12.35 -0.16 -15.29
N VAL A 28 -12.29 0.45 -16.48
CA VAL A 28 -11.09 1.16 -16.95
C VAL A 28 -10.74 2.30 -16.01
N SER A 29 -11.70 3.13 -15.63
CA SER A 29 -11.48 4.22 -14.66
C SER A 29 -10.99 3.71 -13.32
N SER A 30 -11.55 2.61 -12.81
CA SER A 30 -11.12 1.98 -11.57
C SER A 30 -9.67 1.48 -11.62
N CYS A 31 -9.22 0.94 -12.75
CA CYS A 31 -7.82 0.54 -12.93
C CYS A 31 -6.88 1.76 -13.01
N PHE A 32 -7.23 2.72 -13.84
CA PHE A 32 -6.38 3.88 -14.13
C PHE A 32 -6.32 4.90 -12.99
N SER A 33 -7.29 4.90 -12.07
CA SER A 33 -7.24 5.75 -10.87
C SER A 33 -6.02 5.44 -9.98
N CYS A 34 -5.54 4.19 -10.00
CA CYS A 34 -4.38 3.76 -9.22
C CYS A 34 -3.13 3.51 -10.09
N HIS A 35 -3.31 3.09 -11.34
CA HIS A 35 -2.22 2.65 -12.21
C HIS A 35 -1.75 3.70 -13.23
N ALA A 36 -2.29 4.93 -13.18
CA ALA A 36 -1.89 6.00 -14.09
C ALA A 36 -2.01 7.39 -13.42
N THR A 37 -1.03 8.23 -13.68
CA THR A 37 -1.00 9.62 -13.23
C THR A 37 -1.72 10.50 -14.21
N GLY A 38 -2.73 11.26 -13.75
CA GLY A 38 -3.47 12.21 -14.55
C GLY A 38 -4.54 11.62 -15.48
N ALA A 39 -4.78 10.31 -15.42
CA ALA A 39 -5.79 9.65 -16.25
C ALA A 39 -7.23 10.00 -15.84
N ILE A 40 -7.45 10.35 -14.58
CA ILE A 40 -8.76 10.74 -14.05
C ILE A 40 -8.76 12.22 -13.71
N SER A 41 -9.75 12.96 -14.19
CA SER A 41 -9.98 14.36 -13.86
C SER A 41 -11.45 14.56 -13.50
N GLY A 42 -11.73 14.72 -12.21
CA GLY A 42 -13.08 14.61 -11.69
C GLY A 42 -13.65 13.21 -11.95
N SER A 43 -14.77 13.10 -12.65
CA SER A 43 -15.38 11.82 -13.06
C SER A 43 -14.99 11.37 -14.49
N GLN A 44 -14.09 12.07 -15.16
CA GLN A 44 -13.76 11.83 -16.56
C GLN A 44 -12.44 11.08 -16.71
N LEU A 45 -12.45 10.03 -17.54
CA LEU A 45 -11.28 9.32 -17.99
C LEU A 45 -10.65 10.05 -19.18
N ARG A 46 -9.36 10.37 -19.07
CA ARG A 46 -8.57 11.12 -20.08
C ARG A 46 -7.38 10.30 -20.55
N LEU A 47 -7.63 9.35 -21.41
CA LEU A 47 -6.60 8.46 -21.96
C LEU A 47 -5.55 9.15 -22.83
N GLU A 48 -5.84 10.37 -23.32
CA GLU A 48 -4.92 11.16 -24.14
C GLU A 48 -3.91 11.99 -23.36
N LYS A 49 -4.06 12.08 -22.02
CA LYS A 49 -3.29 12.99 -21.15
C LYS A 49 -2.80 12.36 -19.86
N PHE A 50 -2.41 11.10 -19.88
CA PHE A 50 -1.92 10.44 -18.70
C PHE A 50 -0.48 9.95 -18.85
N THR A 51 0.17 9.72 -17.73
CA THR A 51 1.46 9.05 -17.64
C THR A 51 1.26 7.69 -16.99
N HIS A 52 1.85 6.64 -17.57
CA HIS A 52 1.78 5.29 -17.03
C HIS A 52 2.43 5.21 -15.63
N GLY A 53 1.76 4.54 -14.72
CA GLY A 53 2.24 4.33 -13.36
C GLY A 53 2.04 5.53 -12.43
N VAL A 54 2.58 5.40 -11.22
CA VAL A 54 2.50 6.39 -10.15
C VAL A 54 3.70 7.32 -10.23
N HIS A 55 3.45 8.61 -10.46
CA HIS A 55 4.45 9.66 -10.50
C HIS A 55 4.20 10.70 -9.38
N CYS A 56 5.08 11.69 -9.29
CA CYS A 56 5.02 12.72 -8.23
C CYS A 56 3.63 13.34 -8.08
N GLU A 57 2.99 13.69 -9.20
CA GLU A 57 1.68 14.36 -9.20
C GLU A 57 0.51 13.49 -8.74
N THR A 58 0.66 12.17 -8.69
CA THR A 58 -0.35 11.27 -8.10
C THR A 58 -0.50 11.53 -6.60
N CYS A 59 0.62 11.81 -5.93
CA CYS A 59 0.66 12.05 -4.49
C CYS A 59 0.66 13.54 -4.13
N HIS A 60 1.32 14.35 -4.93
CA HIS A 60 1.56 15.77 -4.64
C HIS A 60 0.61 16.73 -5.39
N GLY A 61 -0.25 16.20 -6.26
CA GLY A 61 -1.11 17.03 -7.12
C GLY A 61 -0.31 17.75 -8.23
N PRO A 62 -0.95 18.67 -8.97
CA PRO A 62 -0.33 19.34 -10.11
C PRO A 62 0.92 20.13 -9.74
N GLY A 63 2.08 19.77 -10.31
CA GLY A 63 3.39 20.34 -9.99
C GLY A 63 3.74 21.65 -10.71
N GLY A 64 2.91 22.14 -11.61
CA GLY A 64 3.18 23.34 -12.40
C GLY A 64 3.54 24.58 -11.56
N PRO A 65 2.71 24.98 -10.58
CA PRO A 65 3.02 26.12 -9.68
C PRO A 65 4.31 25.91 -8.90
N HIS A 66 4.58 24.70 -8.43
CA HIS A 66 5.81 24.35 -7.72
C HIS A 66 7.06 24.56 -8.60
N VAL A 67 7.03 24.05 -9.81
CA VAL A 67 8.13 24.22 -10.77
C VAL A 67 8.34 25.70 -11.11
N ALA A 68 7.29 26.48 -11.24
CA ALA A 68 7.37 27.92 -11.49
C ALA A 68 8.04 28.65 -10.30
N ALA A 69 7.63 28.37 -9.06
CA ALA A 69 8.20 28.96 -7.85
C ALA A 69 9.70 28.62 -7.72
N VAL A 70 10.08 27.35 -7.93
CA VAL A 70 11.49 26.94 -7.91
C VAL A 70 12.33 27.71 -8.95
N LYS A 71 11.82 27.85 -10.18
CA LYS A 71 12.51 28.60 -11.24
C LYS A 71 12.62 30.10 -10.93
N ALA A 72 11.67 30.67 -10.21
CA ALA A 72 11.68 32.05 -9.75
C ALA A 72 12.60 32.29 -8.53
N GLY A 73 13.15 31.22 -7.92
CA GLY A 73 13.92 31.33 -6.68
C GLY A 73 13.04 31.58 -5.45
N GLU A 74 11.76 31.33 -5.54
CA GLU A 74 10.79 31.44 -4.43
C GLU A 74 10.76 30.18 -3.57
N SER A 75 10.20 30.28 -2.36
CA SER A 75 10.01 29.11 -1.51
C SER A 75 8.96 28.16 -2.11
N PRO A 76 9.29 26.95 -2.50
CA PRO A 76 8.38 26.06 -3.22
C PRO A 76 7.41 25.31 -2.29
N ALA A 77 7.60 25.37 -0.97
CA ALA A 77 6.89 24.53 0.00
C ALA A 77 5.36 24.76 0.01
N GLN A 78 4.91 25.95 -0.31
CA GLN A 78 3.49 26.31 -0.31
C GLN A 78 2.79 26.11 -1.66
N SER A 79 3.53 25.77 -2.69
CA SER A 79 3.05 25.67 -4.07
C SER A 79 2.76 24.22 -4.51
N ILE A 80 2.87 23.26 -3.58
CA ILE A 80 2.59 21.85 -3.82
C ILE A 80 1.99 21.22 -2.58
N TYR A 81 1.09 20.26 -2.77
CA TYR A 81 0.52 19.49 -1.67
C TYR A 81 1.58 18.58 -1.04
N ASN A 82 1.63 18.52 0.29
CA ASN A 82 2.55 17.66 1.02
C ASN A 82 1.79 16.65 1.89
N PRO A 83 1.64 15.38 1.44
CA PRO A 83 0.98 14.34 2.23
C PRO A 83 1.66 14.04 3.56
N GLY A 84 2.95 14.37 3.71
CA GLY A 84 3.70 14.19 4.95
C GLY A 84 3.21 15.04 6.13
N LEU A 85 2.29 15.99 5.88
CA LEU A 85 1.62 16.80 6.91
C LEU A 85 0.35 16.13 7.48
N LEU A 86 -0.12 15.05 6.86
CA LEU A 86 -1.25 14.29 7.36
C LEU A 86 -0.88 13.54 8.63
N SER A 87 -1.86 13.32 9.50
CA SER A 87 -1.70 12.38 10.62
C SER A 87 -1.40 10.97 10.11
N GLY A 88 -0.85 10.11 10.97
CA GLY A 88 -0.54 8.73 10.58
C GLY A 88 -1.77 7.95 10.10
N ASP A 89 -2.93 8.21 10.72
CA ASP A 89 -4.20 7.59 10.32
C ASP A 89 -4.70 8.12 8.98
N GLU A 90 -4.78 9.44 8.80
CA GLU A 90 -5.16 10.06 7.52
C GLU A 90 -4.25 9.59 6.38
N LEU A 91 -2.93 9.57 6.61
CA LEU A 91 -1.97 9.11 5.62
C LEU A 91 -2.21 7.64 5.25
N THR A 92 -2.51 6.79 6.23
CA THR A 92 -2.66 5.34 6.02
C THR A 92 -4.05 5.00 5.48
N GLN A 93 -5.13 5.43 6.17
CA GLN A 93 -6.49 4.96 5.91
C GLN A 93 -7.24 5.78 4.86
N GLN A 94 -6.75 6.96 4.51
CA GLN A 94 -7.38 7.80 3.49
C GLN A 94 -6.45 7.99 2.29
N PHE A 95 -5.25 8.50 2.51
CA PHE A 95 -4.36 8.85 1.42
C PHE A 95 -3.78 7.63 0.71
N CYS A 96 -3.03 6.77 1.41
CA CYS A 96 -2.47 5.54 0.81
C CYS A 96 -3.58 4.55 0.45
N ALA A 97 -4.64 4.49 1.26
CA ALA A 97 -5.79 3.63 1.05
C ALA A 97 -6.56 3.94 -0.24
N SER A 98 -6.49 5.15 -0.79
CA SER A 98 -7.13 5.49 -2.06
C SER A 98 -6.73 4.54 -3.22
N CYS A 99 -5.53 3.96 -3.15
CA CYS A 99 -5.04 2.96 -4.08
C CYS A 99 -4.86 1.57 -3.44
N HIS A 100 -4.46 1.54 -2.16
CA HIS A 100 -4.13 0.28 -1.46
C HIS A 100 -5.27 -0.28 -0.62
N ARG A 101 -6.43 0.36 -0.62
CA ARG A 101 -7.69 -0.02 0.03
C ARG A 101 -7.63 -0.08 1.55
N GLY A 102 -8.44 0.75 2.17
CA GLY A 102 -8.55 0.88 3.62
C GLY A 102 -9.71 0.10 4.22
N ALA A 103 -9.93 0.29 5.52
CA ALA A 103 -10.98 -0.36 6.28
C ALA A 103 -12.38 0.02 5.79
N GLU A 104 -12.61 1.28 5.41
CA GLU A 104 -13.90 1.75 4.90
C GLU A 104 -14.27 1.09 3.58
N GLU A 105 -13.33 1.02 2.64
CA GLU A 105 -13.56 0.37 1.34
C GLU A 105 -13.78 -1.14 1.51
N PHE A 106 -13.05 -1.77 2.42
CA PHE A 106 -13.28 -3.17 2.76
C PHE A 106 -14.71 -3.41 3.26
N ALA A 107 -15.23 -2.54 4.15
CA ALA A 107 -16.59 -2.64 4.64
C ALA A 107 -17.63 -2.50 3.53
N LEU A 108 -17.40 -1.64 2.54
CA LEU A 108 -18.27 -1.46 1.38
C LEU A 108 -18.24 -2.65 0.41
N LEU A 109 -17.05 -3.20 0.16
CA LEU A 109 -16.85 -4.29 -0.81
C LEU A 109 -17.19 -5.67 -0.24
N GLN A 110 -17.31 -5.81 1.07
CA GLN A 110 -17.56 -7.07 1.80
C GLN A 110 -16.62 -8.21 1.36
N SER A 111 -15.37 -7.85 1.04
CA SER A 111 -14.36 -8.79 0.53
C SER A 111 -13.77 -9.62 1.68
N MET A 112 -14.47 -10.65 2.11
CA MET A 112 -14.18 -11.49 3.28
C MET A 112 -13.18 -12.64 3.02
N GLU A 113 -12.38 -12.57 1.96
CA GLU A 113 -11.52 -13.69 1.57
C GLU A 113 -10.04 -13.35 1.65
N ILE A 114 -9.21 -14.36 1.42
CA ILE A 114 -7.74 -14.28 1.34
C ILE A 114 -7.25 -13.12 0.46
N ASN A 115 -8.05 -12.66 -0.48
CA ASN A 115 -7.74 -11.52 -1.34
C ASN A 115 -7.49 -10.21 -0.57
N ASN A 116 -7.98 -10.09 0.66
CA ASN A 116 -7.77 -8.90 1.48
C ASN A 116 -6.32 -8.73 1.95
N VAL A 117 -5.47 -9.76 1.83
CA VAL A 117 -4.03 -9.67 2.17
C VAL A 117 -3.31 -8.56 1.41
N ARG A 118 -3.79 -8.21 0.22
CA ARG A 118 -3.24 -7.13 -0.61
C ARG A 118 -3.83 -5.74 -0.29
N PHE A 119 -4.69 -5.64 0.72
CA PHE A 119 -5.24 -4.37 1.21
C PHE A 119 -4.44 -3.94 2.44
N GLN A 120 -3.22 -3.46 2.21
CA GLN A 120 -2.25 -3.20 3.27
C GLN A 120 -2.77 -2.23 4.35
N PRO A 121 -3.43 -1.09 4.03
CA PRO A 121 -4.01 -0.22 5.04
C PRO A 121 -5.09 -0.90 5.88
N TYR A 122 -5.96 -1.70 5.26
CA TYR A 122 -6.93 -2.53 5.99
C TYR A 122 -6.24 -3.54 6.91
N ARG A 123 -5.21 -4.23 6.42
CA ARG A 123 -4.51 -5.27 7.20
C ARG A 123 -3.73 -4.68 8.38
N ILE A 124 -3.03 -3.57 8.20
CA ILE A 124 -2.28 -2.96 9.28
C ILE A 124 -3.19 -2.38 10.37
N PHE A 125 -4.40 -1.96 10.03
CA PHE A 125 -5.41 -1.49 10.98
C PHE A 125 -5.71 -2.52 12.07
N HIS A 126 -5.64 -3.81 11.78
CA HIS A 126 -5.83 -4.88 12.75
C HIS A 126 -4.58 -5.18 13.60
N SER A 127 -3.45 -4.54 13.31
CA SER A 127 -2.21 -4.79 14.03
C SER A 127 -2.21 -4.08 15.39
N LYS A 128 -1.67 -4.75 16.42
CA LYS A 128 -1.56 -4.15 17.78
C LYS A 128 -0.69 -2.90 17.82
N CYS A 129 0.20 -2.71 16.86
CA CYS A 129 1.00 -1.51 16.74
C CYS A 129 0.26 -0.35 16.05
N TYR A 130 -0.92 -0.59 15.49
CA TYR A 130 -1.81 0.43 14.96
C TYR A 130 -2.88 0.76 16.01
N SER A 131 -2.76 1.91 16.65
CA SER A 131 -3.68 2.38 17.68
C SER A 131 -3.57 3.91 17.80
N ASP A 132 -4.57 4.53 18.37
CA ASP A 132 -4.69 6.00 18.48
C ASP A 132 -3.48 6.67 19.16
N ASP A 133 -2.82 5.94 20.07
CA ASP A 133 -1.64 6.41 20.79
C ASP A 133 -0.31 6.19 20.06
N ARG A 134 -0.29 5.43 18.97
CA ARG A 134 0.94 5.04 18.27
C ARG A 134 1.09 5.61 16.87
N ASN A 135 0.01 5.95 16.22
CA ASN A 135 -0.04 6.63 14.92
C ASN A 135 0.95 6.09 13.88
N ILE A 136 1.16 4.76 13.86
CA ILE A 136 2.04 4.16 12.87
C ILE A 136 1.44 4.36 11.47
N SER A 137 2.26 4.81 10.54
CA SER A 137 1.85 5.01 9.16
C SER A 137 2.69 4.16 8.20
N CYS A 138 2.28 4.09 6.95
CA CYS A 138 3.03 3.41 5.90
C CYS A 138 4.49 3.89 5.84
N THR A 139 4.72 5.19 6.06
CA THR A 139 6.04 5.81 6.00
C THR A 139 6.95 5.46 7.19
N ALA A 140 6.42 4.86 8.24
CA ALA A 140 7.25 4.31 9.31
C ALA A 140 8.16 3.17 8.80
N CYS A 141 7.70 2.44 7.78
CA CYS A 141 8.42 1.30 7.21
C CYS A 141 8.82 1.49 5.75
N HIS A 142 8.10 2.32 4.99
CA HIS A 142 8.32 2.52 3.56
C HIS A 142 8.73 3.96 3.25
N ASN A 143 9.70 4.14 2.35
CA ASN A 143 9.98 5.44 1.74
C ASN A 143 9.21 5.52 0.41
N PRO A 144 8.18 6.39 0.28
CA PRO A 144 7.38 6.49 -0.95
C PRO A 144 8.16 7.05 -2.14
N HIS A 145 9.36 7.62 -1.92
CA HIS A 145 10.22 8.16 -2.96
C HIS A 145 11.30 7.16 -3.44
N GLU A 146 11.30 5.94 -2.91
CA GLU A 146 12.23 4.89 -3.29
C GLU A 146 11.50 3.64 -3.79
N PRO A 147 12.12 2.82 -4.63
CA PRO A 147 11.60 1.50 -4.94
C PRO A 147 11.38 0.67 -3.68
N LEU A 148 10.40 -0.24 -3.73
CA LEU A 148 10.14 -1.16 -2.63
C LEU A 148 11.40 -1.96 -2.31
N ARG A 149 11.83 -1.92 -1.06
CA ARG A 149 12.96 -2.72 -0.59
C ARG A 149 12.49 -4.14 -0.26
N GLU A 150 13.32 -5.11 -0.62
CA GLU A 150 13.10 -6.53 -0.30
C GLU A 150 14.04 -7.04 0.81
N ASP A 151 14.92 -6.16 1.31
CA ASP A 151 15.90 -6.47 2.34
C ASP A 151 15.26 -6.58 3.73
N ALA A 152 15.27 -7.79 4.29
CA ALA A 152 14.74 -8.06 5.62
C ALA A 152 15.42 -7.23 6.71
N ALA A 153 16.74 -7.03 6.63
CA ALA A 153 17.50 -6.26 7.62
C ALA A 153 17.10 -4.79 7.67
N TYR A 154 16.64 -4.24 6.54
CA TYR A 154 16.06 -2.89 6.51
C TYR A 154 14.80 -2.80 7.37
N TYR A 155 13.91 -3.77 7.22
CA TYR A 155 12.66 -3.80 7.99
C TYR A 155 12.87 -4.16 9.45
N ASP A 156 13.83 -5.03 9.75
CA ASP A 156 14.20 -5.35 11.13
C ASP A 156 14.60 -4.11 11.92
N LYS A 157 15.36 -3.21 11.31
CA LYS A 157 15.71 -1.91 11.93
C LYS A 157 14.46 -1.10 12.30
N ARG A 158 13.45 -1.06 11.42
CA ARG A 158 12.20 -0.36 11.68
C ARG A 158 11.41 -0.99 12.84
N CYS A 159 11.37 -2.31 12.90
CA CYS A 159 10.77 -3.02 14.02
C CYS A 159 11.49 -2.73 15.34
N LEU A 160 12.83 -2.78 15.32
CA LEU A 160 13.67 -2.58 16.50
C LEU A 160 13.71 -1.13 17.00
N GLU A 161 13.30 -0.15 16.23
CA GLU A 161 13.11 1.23 16.73
C GLU A 161 12.14 1.28 17.91
N CYS A 162 11.12 0.42 17.93
CA CYS A 162 10.15 0.31 19.02
C CYS A 162 10.37 -0.93 19.90
N HIS A 163 10.80 -2.06 19.30
CA HIS A 163 10.91 -3.35 19.97
C HIS A 163 12.30 -3.64 20.55
N SER A 164 13.25 -2.70 20.50
CA SER A 164 14.56 -2.90 21.12
C SER A 164 14.49 -2.75 22.64
N LEU A 165 15.27 -3.57 23.37
CA LEU A 165 15.43 -3.49 24.82
C LEU A 165 16.00 -2.16 25.31
N ARG A 166 16.55 -1.32 24.43
CA ARG A 166 17.18 -0.04 24.75
C ARG A 166 16.18 1.10 24.94
N ASN A 167 14.99 1.02 24.40
CA ASN A 167 13.98 2.07 24.53
C ASN A 167 13.14 1.91 25.81
N LYS A 168 13.77 2.07 26.97
CA LYS A 168 13.10 2.11 28.29
C LYS A 168 12.15 3.30 28.47
N THR A 169 12.09 4.22 27.51
CA THR A 169 11.31 5.47 27.59
C THR A 169 10.10 5.50 26.64
N ALA A 170 9.96 4.53 25.75
CA ALA A 170 8.80 4.47 24.86
C ALA A 170 7.58 3.97 25.64
N LYS A 171 6.60 4.84 25.82
CA LYS A 171 5.24 4.49 26.31
C LYS A 171 4.48 3.58 25.34
N ALA A 172 5.13 3.15 24.26
CA ALA A 172 4.57 2.23 23.28
C ALA A 172 4.67 0.81 23.84
N GLY A 173 3.54 0.30 24.24
CA GLY A 173 3.23 -1.09 24.58
C GLY A 173 4.35 -1.88 25.27
N ASP A 174 4.04 -2.70 26.18
CA ASP A 174 4.83 -3.52 27.10
C ASP A 174 6.30 -3.90 26.78
N GLY A 175 7.00 -3.18 25.90
CA GLY A 175 8.44 -3.20 25.64
C GLY A 175 9.12 -4.59 25.60
N LYS A 176 8.35 -5.63 25.37
CA LYS A 176 8.88 -7.01 25.37
C LYS A 176 9.60 -7.24 24.05
N SER A 177 10.91 -7.37 24.15
CA SER A 177 11.69 -7.93 23.05
C SER A 177 11.14 -9.31 22.67
N CYS A 178 11.23 -9.65 21.38
CA CYS A 178 10.91 -10.98 20.93
C CYS A 178 11.85 -11.98 21.64
N PRO A 179 11.33 -13.00 22.34
CA PRO A 179 12.18 -13.97 23.04
C PRO A 179 12.88 -14.95 22.08
N VAL A 180 12.53 -14.92 20.79
CA VAL A 180 12.98 -15.91 19.80
C VAL A 180 14.09 -15.36 18.91
N ALA A 181 13.96 -14.11 18.43
CA ALA A 181 14.90 -13.52 17.49
C ALA A 181 14.88 -11.97 17.52
N ASP A 182 15.95 -11.38 17.04
CA ASP A 182 16.12 -9.94 16.82
C ASP A 182 16.34 -9.59 15.33
N LYS A 183 16.09 -10.55 14.45
CA LYS A 183 16.22 -10.45 13.00
C LYS A 183 15.15 -11.26 12.30
N ASP A 184 14.98 -11.01 10.99
CA ASP A 184 13.99 -11.66 10.13
C ASP A 184 12.55 -11.55 10.69
N CYS A 185 12.24 -10.41 11.33
CA CYS A 185 10.98 -10.16 12.06
C CYS A 185 9.77 -10.39 11.16
N THR A 186 9.84 -9.95 9.92
CA THR A 186 8.74 -10.05 8.96
C THR A 186 8.39 -11.49 8.59
N SER A 187 9.36 -12.42 8.65
CA SER A 187 9.13 -13.82 8.30
C SER A 187 8.14 -14.52 9.26
N CYS A 188 8.10 -14.09 10.52
CA CYS A 188 7.21 -14.65 11.53
C CYS A 188 5.97 -13.76 11.79
N HIS A 189 6.11 -12.43 11.67
CA HIS A 189 5.06 -11.49 12.04
C HIS A 189 4.25 -10.96 10.85
N MET A 190 4.76 -11.08 9.64
CA MET A 190 4.15 -10.61 8.38
C MET A 190 4.30 -11.69 7.29
N PRO A 191 3.67 -12.86 7.43
CA PRO A 191 3.90 -13.97 6.52
C PRO A 191 3.51 -13.61 5.08
N LYS A 192 4.23 -14.20 4.12
CA LYS A 192 3.87 -14.10 2.72
C LYS A 192 2.75 -15.10 2.39
N ILE A 193 1.63 -14.57 1.92
CA ILE A 193 0.44 -15.33 1.54
C ILE A 193 0.32 -15.38 0.03
N GLU A 194 0.22 -16.57 -0.52
CA GLU A 194 0.05 -16.78 -1.94
C GLU A 194 -1.43 -16.63 -2.34
N ILE A 195 -1.69 -15.75 -3.30
CA ILE A 195 -2.96 -15.69 -4.00
C ILE A 195 -2.78 -16.40 -5.34
N LYS A 196 -3.27 -17.63 -5.43
CA LYS A 196 -3.12 -18.47 -6.62
C LYS A 196 -3.62 -17.81 -7.91
N ALA A 197 -4.76 -17.12 -7.82
CA ALA A 197 -5.35 -16.41 -8.97
C ALA A 197 -4.54 -15.19 -9.41
N ALA A 198 -3.67 -14.65 -8.56
CA ALA A 198 -2.79 -13.54 -8.89
C ALA A 198 -1.35 -13.99 -9.17
N HIS A 199 -1.05 -15.28 -9.04
CA HIS A 199 0.30 -15.85 -9.21
C HIS A 199 1.39 -15.09 -8.44
N PHE A 200 1.03 -14.53 -7.29
CA PHE A 200 1.89 -13.67 -6.49
C PHE A 200 1.73 -13.93 -4.99
N LYS A 201 2.82 -13.71 -4.25
CA LYS A 201 2.84 -13.78 -2.79
C LYS A 201 2.85 -12.37 -2.21
N PHE A 202 1.82 -12.05 -1.43
CA PHE A 202 1.69 -10.77 -0.74
C PHE A 202 2.14 -10.90 0.71
N THR A 203 2.89 -9.93 1.19
CA THR A 203 3.22 -9.81 2.62
C THR A 203 1.97 -9.35 3.37
N ASP A 204 1.56 -10.12 4.38
CA ASP A 204 0.42 -9.75 5.22
C ASP A 204 0.81 -8.62 6.17
N HIS A 205 0.15 -7.48 6.06
CA HIS A 205 0.37 -6.31 6.91
C HIS A 205 -0.41 -6.36 8.24
N TYR A 206 -1.15 -7.44 8.50
CA TYR A 206 -1.64 -7.71 9.85
C TYR A 206 -0.48 -8.25 10.70
N ILE A 207 0.24 -7.35 11.37
CA ILE A 207 1.42 -7.66 12.17
C ILE A 207 0.97 -8.35 13.46
N ARG A 208 1.30 -9.64 13.59
CA ARG A 208 0.91 -10.47 14.73
C ARG A 208 1.90 -11.62 14.94
N VAL A 209 1.76 -12.34 16.03
CA VAL A 209 2.46 -13.62 16.19
C VAL A 209 1.69 -14.68 15.41
N VAL A 210 2.25 -15.16 14.31
CA VAL A 210 1.65 -16.19 13.47
C VAL A 210 2.11 -17.58 13.97
N LYS A 211 1.14 -18.47 14.21
CA LYS A 211 1.42 -19.85 14.64
C LYS A 211 1.48 -20.78 13.43
N PRO A 212 2.33 -21.82 13.46
CA PRO A 212 2.34 -22.84 12.43
C PRO A 212 0.93 -23.44 12.25
N GLY A 213 0.44 -23.51 11.01
CA GLY A 213 -0.89 -24.03 10.69
C GLY A 213 -2.06 -23.08 11.01
N GLU A 214 -1.79 -21.84 11.42
CA GLU A 214 -2.82 -20.83 11.61
C GLU A 214 -3.56 -20.55 10.29
N LYS A 215 -4.88 -20.55 10.35
CA LYS A 215 -5.70 -20.13 9.20
C LYS A 215 -5.53 -18.63 8.98
N PHE A 216 -5.57 -18.22 7.71
CA PHE A 216 -5.55 -16.80 7.36
C PHE A 216 -6.73 -16.07 8.04
N PRO A 217 -6.47 -15.07 8.90
CA PRO A 217 -7.54 -14.32 9.56
C PRO A 217 -8.17 -13.33 8.58
N ASN A 218 -9.48 -13.36 8.51
CA ASN A 218 -10.26 -12.38 7.76
C ASN A 218 -10.38 -11.07 8.53
#